data_82f4a6df084f0817ad4eef412128d90c
#
_entry.id   82f4a6df084f0817ad4eef412128d90c
#
_cell.length_a   1.000
_cell.length_b   1.000
_cell.length_c   1.000
_cell.angle_alpha   90.00
_cell.angle_beta   90.00
_cell.angle_gamma   90.00
#
_symmetry.space_group_name_H-M   'P 1'
#
loop_
_entity.id
_entity.type
_entity.pdbx_description
1 polymer ?
#
loop_
_entity_poly.entity_id
_entity_poly.type
_entity_poly.pdbx_seq_one_letter_code
_entity_poly.pdbx_strand_id
1 'polypeptide(L)'
;MDKDFIWTDDVDCAITVCDKEGKVIFQNKVSRGLFQRDGETMVGKSLMPCHSDHSRGLIGEMLATGNTHCYTITKKGRKKLVYQTPWKQGGEVAGLVEISFYLPETMVHYDRDKGE
;
A
#
# COMPACT_ATOMS: atom_id res chain seq x y z
N MET A 1 -8.41 23.41 -3.30
CA MET A 1 -7.42 22.68 -4.13
C MET A 1 -7.96 22.54 -5.53
N ASP A 2 -7.11 22.73 -6.53
CA ASP A 2 -7.49 22.53 -7.93
C ASP A 2 -7.95 21.09 -8.15
N LYS A 3 -9.13 20.90 -8.76
CA LYS A 3 -9.68 19.56 -9.03
C LYS A 3 -8.81 18.75 -9.99
N ASP A 4 -7.93 19.41 -10.76
CA ASP A 4 -7.02 18.73 -11.68
C ASP A 4 -5.70 18.34 -11.02
N PHE A 5 -5.53 18.68 -9.73
CA PHE A 5 -4.33 18.32 -8.99
C PHE A 5 -4.48 16.90 -8.42
N ILE A 6 -3.78 15.98 -9.04
CA ILE A 6 -3.80 14.57 -8.63
C ILE A 6 -2.40 14.21 -8.12
N TRP A 7 -2.10 14.67 -6.91
CA TRP A 7 -0.79 14.48 -6.31
C TRP A 7 -0.40 12.99 -6.21
N THR A 8 -1.38 12.10 -6.09
CA THR A 8 -1.13 10.67 -5.95
C THR A 8 -0.45 10.06 -7.15
N ASP A 9 -0.60 10.64 -8.35
CA ASP A 9 0.08 10.14 -9.54
C ASP A 9 1.49 10.69 -9.72
N ASP A 10 1.84 11.74 -8.96
CA ASP A 10 3.12 12.42 -9.11
C ASP A 10 4.09 12.15 -7.95
N VAL A 11 3.83 11.13 -7.16
CA VAL A 11 4.70 10.73 -6.04
C VAL A 11 5.45 9.45 -6.38
N ASP A 12 6.68 9.34 -5.88
CA ASP A 12 7.56 8.21 -6.14
C ASP A 12 7.32 7.09 -5.11
N CYS A 13 6.10 6.62 -5.08
CA CYS A 13 5.73 5.44 -4.30
C CYS A 13 4.49 4.81 -4.91
N ALA A 14 4.29 3.52 -4.66
CA ALA A 14 3.09 2.82 -5.11
C ALA A 14 1.99 2.99 -4.08
N ILE A 15 0.80 3.40 -4.53
CA ILE A 15 -0.39 3.53 -3.66
C ILE A 15 -1.48 2.66 -4.27
N THR A 16 -1.94 1.69 -3.48
CA THR A 16 -3.02 0.78 -3.88
C THR A 16 -4.07 0.79 -2.78
N VAL A 17 -5.33 0.95 -3.17
CA VAL A 17 -6.45 0.98 -2.22
C VAL A 17 -7.44 -0.10 -2.59
N CYS A 18 -7.89 -0.87 -1.60
CA CYS A 18 -8.97 -1.83 -1.80
C CYS A 18 -10.13 -1.54 -0.86
N ASP A 19 -11.30 -2.09 -1.18
CA ASP A 19 -12.45 -2.08 -0.29
C ASP A 19 -12.32 -3.22 0.74
N LYS A 20 -13.31 -3.37 1.61
CA LYS A 20 -13.25 -4.36 2.68
C LYS A 20 -13.40 -5.80 2.19
N GLU A 21 -13.80 -6.01 0.95
CA GLU A 21 -13.81 -7.34 0.34
C GLU A 21 -12.48 -7.67 -0.36
N GLY A 22 -11.51 -6.75 -0.33
CA GLY A 22 -10.22 -6.94 -0.99
C GLY A 22 -10.23 -6.59 -2.47
N LYS A 23 -11.29 -5.95 -2.96
CA LYS A 23 -11.38 -5.51 -4.34
C LYS A 23 -10.63 -4.19 -4.50
N VAL A 24 -9.72 -4.13 -5.46
CA VAL A 24 -8.94 -2.91 -5.72
C VAL A 24 -9.85 -1.83 -6.28
N ILE A 25 -9.87 -0.67 -5.64
CA ILE A 25 -10.70 0.47 -6.07
C ILE A 25 -9.85 1.63 -6.57
N PHE A 26 -8.54 1.63 -6.29
CA PHE A 26 -7.65 2.69 -6.74
C PHE A 26 -6.21 2.18 -6.84
N GLN A 27 -5.51 2.63 -7.88
CA GLN A 27 -4.06 2.50 -8.01
C GLN A 27 -3.52 3.80 -8.56
N ASN A 28 -2.43 4.33 -7.94
CA ASN A 28 -1.75 5.46 -8.55
C ASN A 28 -0.86 5.00 -9.71
N LYS A 29 -0.19 5.94 -10.38
CA LYS A 29 0.63 5.64 -11.56
C LYS A 29 1.69 4.58 -11.29
N VAL A 30 2.45 4.69 -10.18
CA VAL A 30 3.50 3.72 -9.84
C VAL A 30 2.90 2.34 -9.57
N SER A 31 1.79 2.28 -8.82
CA SER A 31 1.11 1.02 -8.54
C SER A 31 0.63 0.35 -9.83
N ARG A 32 0.05 1.12 -10.76
CA ARG A 32 -0.41 0.57 -12.04
C ARG A 32 0.72 -0.03 -12.85
N GLY A 33 1.92 0.56 -12.78
CA GLY A 33 3.09 0.05 -13.48
C GLY A 33 3.66 -1.23 -12.86
N LEU A 34 3.53 -1.40 -11.54
CA LEU A 34 4.09 -2.54 -10.83
C LEU A 34 3.12 -3.72 -10.73
N PHE A 35 1.84 -3.45 -10.56
CA PHE A 35 0.83 -4.45 -10.25
C PHE A 35 -0.24 -4.48 -11.34
N GLN A 36 -0.06 -5.39 -12.29
CA GLN A 36 -0.97 -5.59 -13.42
C GLN A 36 -1.35 -7.06 -13.50
N ARG A 37 -2.52 -7.33 -14.02
CA ARG A 37 -2.94 -8.70 -14.36
C ARG A 37 -3.31 -8.70 -15.84
N ASP A 38 -2.64 -9.58 -16.60
CA ASP A 38 -2.86 -9.71 -18.05
C ASP A 38 -2.71 -8.37 -18.79
N GLY A 39 -1.74 -7.55 -18.35
CA GLY A 39 -1.49 -6.24 -18.93
C GLY A 39 -2.49 -5.15 -18.54
N GLU A 40 -3.42 -5.46 -17.65
CA GLU A 40 -4.46 -4.53 -17.21
C GLU A 40 -4.26 -4.10 -15.77
N THR A 41 -4.78 -2.91 -15.43
CA THR A 41 -4.81 -2.43 -14.04
C THR A 41 -5.56 -3.43 -13.15
N MET A 42 -5.22 -3.43 -11.87
CA MET A 42 -5.90 -4.26 -10.87
C MET A 42 -7.23 -3.65 -10.40
N VAL A 43 -7.54 -2.41 -10.77
CA VAL A 43 -8.79 -1.77 -10.36
C VAL A 43 -9.99 -2.60 -10.81
N GLY A 44 -10.88 -2.88 -9.88
CA GLY A 44 -12.05 -3.73 -10.10
C GLY A 44 -11.80 -5.22 -9.86
N LYS A 45 -10.56 -5.62 -9.59
CA LYS A 45 -10.18 -7.02 -9.37
C LYS A 45 -9.84 -7.26 -7.91
N SER A 46 -10.06 -8.48 -7.44
CA SER A 46 -9.67 -8.86 -6.09
C SER A 46 -8.16 -9.07 -6.03
N LEU A 47 -7.52 -8.54 -4.99
CA LEU A 47 -6.10 -8.80 -4.75
C LEU A 47 -5.86 -10.12 -4.03
N MET A 48 -6.91 -10.75 -3.51
CA MET A 48 -6.77 -11.99 -2.73
C MET A 48 -6.13 -13.15 -3.52
N PRO A 49 -6.50 -13.41 -4.79
CA PRO A 49 -5.86 -14.49 -5.54
C PRO A 49 -4.37 -14.29 -5.83
N CYS A 50 -3.88 -13.05 -5.74
CA CYS A 50 -2.48 -12.72 -6.01
C CYS A 50 -1.58 -12.93 -4.79
N HIS A 51 -2.16 -13.30 -3.64
CA HIS A 51 -1.45 -13.40 -2.38
C HIS A 51 -1.41 -14.85 -1.90
N SER A 52 -0.36 -15.20 -1.15
CA SER A 52 -0.28 -16.49 -0.47
C SER A 52 -1.38 -16.62 0.58
N ASP A 53 -1.63 -17.84 1.06
CA ASP A 53 -2.59 -18.05 2.14
C ASP A 53 -2.24 -17.25 3.38
N HIS A 54 -0.93 -17.15 3.70
CA HIS A 54 -0.46 -16.35 4.83
C HIS A 54 -0.80 -14.87 4.62
N SER A 55 -0.50 -14.33 3.45
CA SER A 55 -0.78 -12.92 3.13
C SER A 55 -2.28 -12.62 3.13
N ARG A 56 -3.10 -13.53 2.60
CA ARG A 56 -4.55 -13.39 2.63
C ARG A 56 -5.08 -13.36 4.07
N GLY A 57 -4.52 -14.18 4.95
CA GLY A 57 -4.87 -14.18 6.36
C GLY A 57 -4.55 -12.85 7.03
N LEU A 58 -3.38 -12.26 6.73
CA LEU A 58 -2.98 -10.96 7.27
C LEU A 58 -3.90 -9.84 6.77
N ILE A 59 -4.25 -9.85 5.48
CA ILE A 59 -5.17 -8.87 4.92
C ILE A 59 -6.54 -8.97 5.61
N GLY A 60 -7.05 -10.19 5.76
CA GLY A 60 -8.32 -10.43 6.47
C GLY A 60 -8.28 -9.94 7.91
N GLU A 61 -7.16 -10.17 8.60
CA GLU A 61 -6.97 -9.68 9.97
C GLU A 61 -7.01 -8.15 10.04
N MET A 62 -6.29 -7.48 9.13
CA MET A 62 -6.29 -6.02 9.09
C MET A 62 -7.69 -5.45 8.84
N LEU A 63 -8.43 -6.06 7.91
CA LEU A 63 -9.80 -5.64 7.61
C LEU A 63 -10.73 -5.85 8.80
N ALA A 64 -10.51 -6.90 9.58
CA ALA A 64 -11.34 -7.21 10.75
C ALA A 64 -10.97 -6.38 11.98
N THR A 65 -9.67 -6.15 12.22
CA THR A 65 -9.19 -5.55 13.46
C THR A 65 -8.85 -4.06 13.34
N GLY A 66 -8.57 -3.58 12.13
CA GLY A 66 -8.11 -2.22 11.92
C GLY A 66 -6.63 -2.02 12.23
N ASN A 67 -5.87 -3.08 12.44
CA ASN A 67 -4.44 -3.00 12.72
C ASN A 67 -3.64 -2.61 11.49
N THR A 68 -2.52 -1.96 11.70
CA THR A 68 -1.58 -1.54 10.66
C THR A 68 -0.39 -2.50 10.65
N HIS A 69 0.07 -2.86 9.45
CA HIS A 69 1.28 -3.66 9.27
C HIS A 69 2.33 -2.87 8.52
N CYS A 70 3.58 -3.00 8.95
CA CYS A 70 4.70 -2.33 8.28
C CYS A 70 5.89 -3.28 8.30
N TYR A 71 6.46 -3.54 7.13
CA TYR A 71 7.57 -4.48 7.01
C TYR A 71 8.41 -4.15 5.79
N THR A 72 9.55 -4.82 5.67
CA THR A 72 10.40 -4.69 4.49
C THR A 72 10.47 -6.02 3.76
N ILE A 73 10.67 -5.94 2.44
CA ILE A 73 10.99 -7.09 1.61
C ILE A 73 12.25 -6.77 0.81
N THR A 74 12.93 -7.80 0.34
CA THR A 74 14.01 -7.65 -0.62
C THR A 74 13.47 -7.99 -1.99
N LYS A 75 13.63 -7.08 -2.94
CA LYS A 75 13.18 -7.28 -4.31
C LYS A 75 14.22 -6.68 -5.25
N LYS A 76 14.68 -7.47 -6.22
CA LYS A 76 15.73 -7.06 -7.17
C LYS A 76 16.99 -6.55 -6.45
N GLY A 77 17.35 -7.20 -5.34
CA GLY A 77 18.52 -6.82 -4.54
C GLY A 77 18.37 -5.55 -3.73
N ARG A 78 17.19 -4.97 -3.70
CA ARG A 78 16.92 -3.73 -2.97
C ARG A 78 15.88 -3.95 -1.89
N LYS A 79 16.01 -3.20 -0.79
CA LYS A 79 15.07 -3.25 0.32
C LYS A 79 13.89 -2.32 0.02
N LYS A 80 12.69 -2.86 0.14
CA LYS A 80 11.45 -2.14 -0.12
C LYS A 80 10.62 -2.11 1.15
N LEU A 81 10.11 -0.93 1.52
CA LEU A 81 9.18 -0.79 2.63
C LEU A 81 7.76 -1.01 2.12
N VAL A 82 7.00 -1.81 2.86
CA VAL A 82 5.57 -2.04 2.59
C VAL A 82 4.80 -1.62 3.84
N TYR A 83 3.93 -0.64 3.66
CA TYR A 83 3.09 -0.09 4.73
C TYR A 83 1.64 -0.35 4.36
N GLN A 84 0.93 -1.08 5.21
CA GLN A 84 -0.46 -1.46 4.98
C GLN A 84 -1.28 -1.00 6.17
N THR A 85 -2.30 -0.20 5.92
CA THR A 85 -3.14 0.35 6.97
C THR A 85 -4.59 0.39 6.51
N PRO A 86 -5.55 0.11 7.40
CA PRO A 86 -6.95 0.30 7.06
C PRO A 86 -7.28 1.77 6.86
N TRP A 87 -8.18 2.05 5.91
CA TRP A 87 -8.82 3.36 5.84
C TRP A 87 -10.23 3.22 6.38
N LYS A 88 -10.74 4.31 6.91
CA LYS A 88 -12.01 4.29 7.63
C LYS A 88 -13.00 5.28 7.03
N GLN A 89 -14.26 4.94 7.15
CA GLN A 89 -15.35 5.80 6.76
C GLN A 89 -16.37 5.77 7.88
N GLY A 90 -16.69 6.94 8.45
CA GLY A 90 -17.59 7.00 9.60
C GLY A 90 -17.07 6.24 10.83
N GLY A 91 -15.75 6.12 10.99
CA GLY A 91 -15.13 5.41 12.10
C GLY A 91 -15.00 3.91 11.92
N GLU A 92 -15.55 3.36 10.83
CA GLU A 92 -15.48 1.92 10.56
C GLU A 92 -14.48 1.61 9.44
N VAL A 93 -13.83 0.45 9.51
CA VAL A 93 -12.91 0.00 8.48
C VAL A 93 -13.65 -0.16 7.16
N ALA A 94 -13.20 0.56 6.13
CA ALA A 94 -13.79 0.51 4.79
C ALA A 94 -12.91 -0.22 3.78
N GLY A 95 -11.66 -0.48 4.12
CA GLY A 95 -10.72 -1.18 3.27
C GLY A 95 -9.29 -0.98 3.72
N LEU A 96 -8.35 -1.23 2.84
CA LEU A 96 -6.91 -1.09 3.10
C LEU A 96 -6.26 -0.15 2.11
N VAL A 97 -5.23 0.54 2.59
CA VAL A 97 -4.29 1.28 1.76
C VAL A 97 -2.94 0.61 1.88
N GLU A 98 -2.29 0.33 0.76
CA GLU A 98 -0.90 -0.12 0.74
C GLU A 98 -0.05 0.95 0.08
N ILE A 99 1.00 1.36 0.78
CA ILE A 99 1.98 2.30 0.26
C ILE A 99 3.32 1.59 0.31
N SER A 100 4.04 1.55 -0.81
CA SER A 100 5.34 0.90 -0.86
C SER A 100 6.33 1.70 -1.68
N PHE A 101 7.59 1.62 -1.28
CA PHE A 101 8.68 2.31 -1.98
C PHE A 101 10.02 1.69 -1.58
N TYR A 102 11.01 1.86 -2.46
CA TYR A 102 12.36 1.39 -2.18
C TYR A 102 13.04 2.32 -1.18
N LEU A 103 13.71 1.71 -0.20
CA LEU A 103 14.48 2.45 0.78
C LEU A 103 15.86 2.80 0.21
N PRO A 104 16.48 3.90 0.65
CA PRO A 104 17.89 4.16 0.36
C PRO A 104 18.75 3.05 0.95
N GLU A 105 19.95 2.82 0.38
CA GLU A 105 20.86 1.82 0.93
C GLU A 105 21.23 2.11 2.38
N THR A 106 21.37 3.38 2.71
CA THR A 106 21.65 3.83 4.06
C THR A 106 20.56 4.81 4.50
N MET A 107 19.85 4.44 5.57
CA MET A 107 18.83 5.31 6.15
C MET A 107 19.50 6.29 7.12
N VAL A 108 19.35 7.58 6.85
CA VAL A 108 19.77 8.61 7.81
C VAL A 108 18.74 8.64 8.93
N HIS A 109 19.23 8.72 10.15
CA HIS A 109 18.38 8.79 11.33
C HIS A 109 18.71 10.01 12.16
N TYR A 110 17.70 10.75 12.59
CA TYR A 110 17.83 11.89 13.47
C TYR A 110 17.03 11.64 14.73
N ASP A 111 17.67 11.76 15.88
CA ASP A 111 17.00 11.61 17.16
C ASP A 111 16.50 12.98 17.61
N ARG A 112 15.23 13.27 17.33
CA ARG A 112 14.63 14.58 17.65
C ARG A 112 14.39 14.74 19.17
N ASP A 113 14.37 13.65 19.90
CA ASP A 113 14.25 13.72 21.37
C ASP A 113 15.55 14.19 22.00
N LYS A 114 16.69 14.03 21.30
CA LYS A 114 17.99 14.50 21.76
C LYS A 114 18.38 15.84 21.16
N GLY A 115 17.47 16.52 20.46
CA GLY A 115 17.73 17.84 19.91
C GLY A 115 18.52 17.86 18.61
N GLU A 116 18.56 16.78 17.89
CA GLU A 116 19.24 16.71 16.59
C GLU A 116 18.41 17.32 15.46
#